data_a3665a5de11835c80a7f7628b8b43bfb
#
_entry.id   a3665a5de11835c80a7f7628b8b43bfb
#
_cell.length_a   1.000
_cell.length_b   1.000
_cell.length_c   1.000
_cell.angle_alpha   90.00
_cell.angle_beta   90.00
_cell.angle_gamma   90.00
#
_symmetry.space_group_name_H-M   'P 1'
#
loop_
_entity.id
_entity.type
_entity.pdbx_description
1 polymer ?
#
loop_
_entity_poly.entity_id
_entity_poly.type
_entity_poly.pdbx_seq_one_letter_code
_entity_poly.pdbx_strand_id
1 'polypeptide(L)'
;MLAQPTKGINIVLKRFENMKFTCEFKYDGLRGQIHYHDGKCTIFSRNLENLTEQYPDIVDFILSGAKEDVKSFIIDSEIVAINPVTQKILPFQKLATRGRKNVDKNAIEINVCLYVFDILYFNGEPLTHAPLK
;
A
#
# COMPACT_ATOMS: atom_id res chain seq x y z
N MET A 1 -2.33 15.86 2.21
CA MET A 1 -1.49 16.88 1.50
C MET A 1 -1.09 16.29 0.16
N LEU A 2 -1.21 17.04 -0.94
CA LEU A 2 -0.75 16.57 -2.26
C LEU A 2 0.72 16.93 -2.46
N ALA A 3 1.51 15.96 -2.93
CA ALA A 3 2.91 16.18 -3.25
C ALA A 3 3.03 17.18 -4.42
N GLN A 4 4.02 18.08 -4.32
CA GLN A 4 4.33 19.07 -5.35
C GLN A 4 5.65 18.67 -6.02
N PRO A 5 5.68 18.55 -7.37
CA PRO A 5 6.92 18.25 -8.08
C PRO A 5 7.92 19.40 -7.94
N THR A 6 9.18 19.09 -7.80
CA THR A 6 10.28 20.05 -7.75
C THR A 6 11.35 19.73 -8.78
N LYS A 7 11.97 20.77 -9.38
CA LYS A 7 12.92 20.62 -10.48
C LYS A 7 14.35 20.26 -10.04
N GLY A 8 14.60 20.02 -8.76
CA GLY A 8 15.92 19.63 -8.28
C GLY A 8 16.05 19.56 -6.78
N ILE A 9 17.01 18.78 -6.33
CA ILE A 9 17.23 18.50 -4.90
C ILE A 9 17.57 19.77 -4.11
N ASN A 10 18.29 20.74 -4.69
CA ASN A 10 18.64 21.98 -4.00
C ASN A 10 17.41 22.79 -3.61
N ILE A 11 16.34 22.75 -4.42
CA ILE A 11 15.08 23.43 -4.10
C ILE A 11 14.41 22.73 -2.93
N VAL A 12 14.45 21.40 -2.85
CA VAL A 12 13.94 20.60 -1.74
C VAL A 12 14.68 20.95 -0.46
N LEU A 13 16.03 20.89 -0.48
CA LEU A 13 16.85 21.19 0.69
C LEU A 13 16.64 22.62 1.19
N LYS A 14 16.55 23.62 0.29
CA LYS A 14 16.24 24.99 0.65
C LYS A 14 14.85 25.14 1.28
N ARG A 15 13.84 24.40 0.77
CA ARG A 15 12.47 24.44 1.32
C ARG A 15 12.39 23.83 2.72
N PHE A 16 13.19 22.82 2.99
CA PHE A 16 13.25 22.12 4.28
C PHE A 16 14.43 22.59 5.17
N GLU A 17 15.07 23.69 4.83
CA GLU A 17 16.15 24.27 5.64
C GLU A 17 15.68 24.42 7.11
N ASN A 18 16.47 23.87 8.04
CA ASN A 18 16.19 23.81 9.47
C ASN A 18 14.94 22.99 9.88
N MET A 19 14.36 22.21 8.98
CA MET A 19 13.26 21.29 9.31
C MET A 19 13.69 19.83 9.14
N LYS A 20 13.19 18.96 10.02
CA LYS A 20 13.30 17.51 9.82
C LYS A 20 12.34 17.07 8.72
N PHE A 21 12.80 16.21 7.83
CA PHE A 21 11.96 15.61 6.78
C PHE A 21 12.33 14.14 6.58
N THR A 22 11.40 13.39 6.02
CA THR A 22 11.62 11.99 5.63
C THR A 22 11.86 11.89 4.14
N CYS A 23 12.68 10.92 3.74
CA CYS A 23 12.86 10.52 2.35
C CYS A 23 12.32 9.11 2.20
N GLU A 24 11.44 8.90 1.24
CA GLU A 24 10.78 7.62 1.03
C GLU A 24 10.91 7.20 -0.43
N PHE A 25 10.94 5.89 -0.67
CA PHE A 25 10.85 5.36 -2.03
C PHE A 25 9.45 5.64 -2.59
N LYS A 26 9.41 6.22 -3.79
CA LYS A 26 8.17 6.36 -4.53
C LYS A 26 8.01 5.16 -5.45
N TYR A 27 7.33 4.15 -4.95
CA TYR A 27 7.01 2.97 -5.75
C TYR A 27 6.04 3.30 -6.89
N ASP A 28 6.20 2.60 -8.02
CA ASP A 28 5.33 2.74 -9.18
C ASP A 28 4.32 1.57 -9.19
N GLY A 29 3.18 1.81 -8.58
CA GLY A 29 2.16 0.80 -8.36
C GLY A 29 0.75 1.38 -8.27
N LEU A 30 -0.13 0.66 -7.63
CA LEU A 30 -1.48 1.07 -7.31
C LEU A 30 -1.60 1.30 -5.80
N ARG A 31 -2.00 2.50 -5.39
CA ARG A 31 -2.27 2.75 -3.97
C ARG A 31 -3.41 1.87 -3.49
N GLY A 32 -3.13 1.11 -2.42
CA GLY A 32 -4.11 0.30 -1.71
C GLY A 32 -4.17 0.71 -0.25
N GLN A 33 -5.31 1.27 0.17
CA GLN A 33 -5.61 1.47 1.58
C GLN A 33 -6.29 0.21 2.11
N ILE A 34 -5.65 -0.46 3.06
CA ILE A 34 -6.09 -1.75 3.58
C ILE A 34 -6.72 -1.54 4.95
N HIS A 35 -7.97 -1.96 5.07
CA HIS A 35 -8.74 -1.97 6.29
C HIS A 35 -8.88 -3.41 6.79
N TYR A 36 -8.38 -3.66 7.98
CA TYR A 36 -8.55 -4.93 8.69
C TYR A 36 -9.36 -4.71 9.96
N HIS A 37 -10.35 -5.56 10.19
CA HIS A 37 -11.14 -5.56 11.42
C HIS A 37 -11.71 -6.94 11.68
N ASP A 38 -11.39 -7.53 12.85
CA ASP A 38 -11.92 -8.82 13.32
C ASP A 38 -11.99 -9.91 12.24
N GLY A 39 -10.86 -10.18 11.59
CA GLY A 39 -10.75 -11.22 10.58
C GLY A 39 -11.34 -10.88 9.21
N LYS A 40 -11.71 -9.61 8.97
CA LYS A 40 -12.17 -9.11 7.67
C LYS A 40 -11.16 -8.12 7.11
N CYS A 41 -10.83 -8.28 5.83
CA CYS A 41 -9.95 -7.39 5.11
C CYS A 41 -10.68 -6.75 3.93
N THR A 42 -10.56 -5.43 3.79
CA THR A 42 -11.11 -4.68 2.65
C THR A 42 -10.03 -3.76 2.10
N ILE A 43 -9.92 -3.69 0.78
CA ILE A 43 -8.90 -2.90 0.08
C ILE A 43 -9.60 -1.81 -0.73
N PHE A 44 -9.17 -0.55 -0.55
CA PHE A 44 -9.69 0.60 -1.29
C PHE A 44 -8.61 1.25 -2.14
N SER A 45 -8.99 1.67 -3.34
CA SER A 45 -8.13 2.48 -4.21
C SER A 45 -8.02 3.93 -3.71
N ARG A 46 -7.16 4.72 -4.36
CA ARG A 46 -7.05 6.18 -4.13
C ARG A 46 -8.40 6.90 -4.26
N ASN A 47 -9.30 6.41 -5.12
CA ASN A 47 -10.61 7.00 -5.37
C ASN A 47 -11.73 6.30 -4.59
N LEU A 48 -11.39 5.51 -3.56
CA LEU A 48 -12.32 4.77 -2.70
C LEU A 48 -13.09 3.65 -3.44
N GLU A 49 -12.58 3.18 -4.57
CA GLU A 49 -13.12 2.00 -5.23
C GLU A 49 -12.72 0.75 -4.45
N ASN A 50 -13.65 -0.20 -4.30
CA ASN A 50 -13.36 -1.46 -3.61
C ASN A 50 -12.56 -2.39 -4.54
N LEU A 51 -11.35 -2.72 -4.14
CA LEU A 51 -10.41 -3.58 -4.86
C LEU A 51 -10.29 -5.00 -4.27
N THR A 52 -11.06 -5.33 -3.25
CA THR A 52 -10.91 -6.57 -2.48
C THR A 52 -10.98 -7.81 -3.36
N GLU A 53 -11.93 -7.86 -4.30
CA GLU A 53 -12.10 -9.00 -5.22
C GLU A 53 -11.00 -9.08 -6.29
N GLN A 54 -10.28 -7.99 -6.53
CA GLN A 54 -9.16 -7.95 -7.48
C GLN A 54 -7.86 -8.50 -6.86
N TYR A 55 -7.73 -8.42 -5.53
CA TYR A 55 -6.52 -8.78 -4.80
C TYR A 55 -6.76 -9.82 -3.70
N PRO A 56 -7.34 -11.00 -4.01
CA PRO A 56 -7.62 -12.04 -3.02
C PRO A 56 -6.34 -12.59 -2.36
N ASP A 57 -5.22 -12.56 -3.05
CA ASP A 57 -3.90 -12.93 -2.54
C ASP A 57 -3.41 -11.98 -1.43
N ILE A 58 -3.65 -10.67 -1.58
CA ILE A 58 -3.37 -9.68 -0.53
C ILE A 58 -4.29 -9.91 0.68
N VAL A 59 -5.57 -10.17 0.43
CA VAL A 59 -6.52 -10.46 1.50
C VAL A 59 -6.03 -11.65 2.32
N ASP A 60 -5.66 -12.76 1.67
CA ASP A 60 -5.15 -13.95 2.37
C ASP A 60 -3.86 -13.66 3.13
N PHE A 61 -2.94 -12.91 2.53
CA PHE A 61 -1.70 -12.49 3.18
C PHE A 61 -1.97 -11.71 4.47
N ILE A 62 -2.90 -10.74 4.43
CA ILE A 62 -3.29 -9.94 5.60
C ILE A 62 -3.95 -10.82 6.67
N LEU A 63 -4.90 -11.68 6.27
CA LEU A 63 -5.63 -12.54 7.22
C LEU A 63 -4.70 -13.57 7.89
N SER A 64 -3.75 -14.12 7.15
CA SER A 64 -2.78 -15.09 7.68
C SER A 64 -1.64 -14.46 8.48
N GLY A 65 -1.31 -13.20 8.19
CA GLY A 65 -0.21 -12.48 8.84
C GLY A 65 -0.60 -11.68 10.07
N ALA A 66 -1.90 -11.41 10.28
CA ALA A 66 -2.36 -10.68 11.44
C ALA A 66 -2.12 -11.48 12.73
N LYS A 67 -1.44 -10.88 13.71
CA LYS A 67 -1.22 -11.50 15.03
C LYS A 67 -2.51 -11.52 15.82
N GLU A 68 -2.61 -12.42 16.82
CA GLU A 68 -3.80 -12.60 17.65
C GLU A 68 -4.21 -11.37 18.46
N ASP A 69 -3.23 -10.53 18.83
CA ASP A 69 -3.46 -9.28 19.57
C ASP A 69 -3.88 -8.10 18.66
N VAL A 70 -3.84 -8.27 17.34
CA VAL A 70 -4.26 -7.27 16.36
C VAL A 70 -5.74 -7.43 16.04
N LYS A 71 -6.56 -6.48 16.49
CA LYS A 71 -8.01 -6.48 16.26
C LYS A 71 -8.41 -5.67 15.03
N SER A 72 -7.73 -4.56 14.81
CA SER A 72 -8.05 -3.68 13.68
C SER A 72 -6.88 -2.78 13.29
N PHE A 73 -6.76 -2.49 12.00
CA PHE A 73 -5.84 -1.46 11.50
C PHE A 73 -6.31 -0.90 10.17
N ILE A 74 -5.81 0.30 9.86
CA ILE A 74 -5.87 0.90 8.54
C ILE A 74 -4.45 1.27 8.15
N ILE A 75 -3.97 0.71 7.05
CA ILE A 75 -2.64 1.00 6.49
C ILE A 75 -2.76 1.56 5.08
N ASP A 76 -1.86 2.48 4.75
CA ASP A 76 -1.64 2.95 3.38
C ASP A 76 -0.44 2.24 2.77
N SER A 77 -0.61 1.77 1.55
CA SER A 77 0.40 0.97 0.86
C SER A 77 0.39 1.22 -0.65
N GLU A 78 1.46 0.82 -1.30
CA GLU A 78 1.53 0.69 -2.75
C GLU A 78 1.54 -0.79 -3.10
N ILE A 79 0.60 -1.21 -3.94
CA ILE A 79 0.53 -2.55 -4.52
C ILE A 79 1.38 -2.55 -5.78
N VAL A 80 2.43 -3.35 -5.81
CA VAL A 80 3.42 -3.36 -6.88
C VAL A 80 3.50 -4.75 -7.49
N ALA A 81 3.49 -4.84 -8.82
CA ALA A 81 3.71 -6.11 -9.51
C ALA A 81 5.17 -6.56 -9.34
N ILE A 82 5.36 -7.85 -9.04
CA ILE A 82 6.68 -8.44 -8.87
C ILE A 82 6.85 -9.70 -9.74
N ASN A 83 8.08 -9.96 -10.13
CA ASN A 83 8.46 -11.26 -10.66
C ASN A 83 8.72 -12.21 -9.47
N PRO A 84 7.97 -13.33 -9.32
CA PRO A 84 8.07 -14.20 -8.15
C PRO A 84 9.41 -14.92 -8.04
N VAL A 85 10.12 -15.13 -9.15
CA VAL A 85 11.42 -15.82 -9.18
C VAL A 85 12.57 -14.87 -8.85
N THR A 86 12.60 -13.70 -9.51
CA THR A 86 13.71 -12.74 -9.37
C THR A 86 13.48 -11.71 -8.28
N GLN A 87 12.27 -11.64 -7.71
CA GLN A 87 11.82 -10.64 -6.72
C GLN A 87 11.94 -9.18 -7.22
N LYS A 88 12.12 -8.99 -8.52
CA LYS A 88 12.21 -7.65 -9.11
C LYS A 88 10.84 -7.05 -9.33
N ILE A 89 10.74 -5.75 -9.07
CA ILE A 89 9.55 -4.95 -9.38
C ILE A 89 9.36 -4.93 -10.89
N LEU A 90 8.13 -5.17 -11.32
CA LEU A 90 7.71 -5.07 -12.71
C LEU A 90 7.07 -3.71 -12.99
N PRO A 91 7.02 -3.24 -14.24
CA PRO A 91 6.37 -1.99 -14.60
C PRO A 91 4.88 -1.98 -14.19
N PHE A 92 4.38 -0.82 -13.76
CA PHE A 92 2.98 -0.61 -13.34
C PHE A 92 1.95 -1.16 -14.34
N GLN A 93 2.22 -1.05 -15.63
CA GLN A 93 1.35 -1.55 -16.71
C GLN A 93 1.00 -3.03 -16.55
N LYS A 94 1.85 -3.82 -15.88
CA LYS A 94 1.54 -5.23 -15.57
C LYS A 94 0.35 -5.38 -14.62
N LEU A 95 0.15 -4.46 -13.68
CA LEU A 95 -1.04 -4.48 -12.81
C LEU A 95 -2.33 -4.27 -13.60
N ALA A 96 -2.31 -3.48 -14.67
CA ALA A 96 -3.46 -3.21 -15.51
C ALA A 96 -3.96 -4.47 -16.26
N THR A 97 -3.11 -5.48 -16.44
CA THR A 97 -3.49 -6.76 -17.07
C THR A 97 -4.11 -7.76 -16.08
N ARG A 98 -4.04 -7.48 -14.78
CA ARG A 98 -4.68 -8.32 -13.77
C ARG A 98 -6.21 -8.21 -13.86
N GLY A 99 -6.91 -9.33 -13.67
CA GLY A 99 -8.38 -9.36 -13.63
C GLY A 99 -8.95 -8.35 -12.65
N ARG A 100 -10.09 -7.72 -13.01
CA ARG A 100 -10.69 -6.64 -12.21
C ARG A 100 -11.72 -7.12 -11.19
N LYS A 101 -12.33 -8.29 -11.40
CA LYS A 101 -13.37 -8.86 -10.52
C LYS A 101 -13.23 -10.37 -10.46
N ASN A 102 -13.58 -10.95 -9.30
CA ASN A 102 -13.63 -12.40 -9.07
C ASN A 102 -12.35 -13.11 -9.54
N VAL A 103 -11.20 -12.55 -9.19
CA VAL A 103 -9.91 -13.12 -9.58
C VAL A 103 -9.75 -14.46 -8.88
N ASP A 104 -9.67 -15.54 -9.66
CA ASP A 104 -9.36 -16.87 -9.13
C ASP A 104 -7.91 -16.87 -8.62
N LYS A 105 -7.73 -17.20 -7.34
CA LYS A 105 -6.41 -17.29 -6.70
C LYS A 105 -5.47 -18.26 -7.41
N ASN A 106 -6.01 -19.33 -7.95
CA ASN A 106 -5.23 -20.37 -8.66
C ASN A 106 -4.82 -19.95 -10.07
N ALA A 107 -5.42 -18.89 -10.60
CA ALA A 107 -5.16 -18.36 -11.95
C ALA A 107 -4.44 -16.99 -11.91
N ILE A 108 -3.83 -16.63 -10.78
CA ILE A 108 -3.08 -15.37 -10.66
C ILE A 108 -1.77 -15.46 -11.45
N GLU A 109 -1.72 -14.79 -12.59
CA GLU A 109 -0.51 -14.68 -13.41
C GLU A 109 0.44 -13.55 -12.93
N ILE A 110 -0.12 -12.48 -12.38
CA ILE A 110 0.63 -11.30 -11.92
C ILE A 110 0.71 -11.30 -10.40
N ASN A 111 1.86 -11.68 -9.87
CA ASN A 111 2.13 -11.61 -8.44
C ASN A 111 2.35 -10.16 -8.00
N VAL A 112 1.94 -9.86 -6.77
CA VAL A 112 2.06 -8.52 -6.19
C VAL A 112 2.76 -8.56 -4.83
N CYS A 113 3.36 -7.43 -4.47
CA CYS A 113 3.91 -7.17 -3.16
C CYS A 113 3.32 -5.87 -2.61
N LEU A 114 3.13 -5.80 -1.30
CA LEU A 114 2.71 -4.59 -0.58
C LEU A 114 3.92 -3.86 -0.03
N TYR A 115 4.04 -2.59 -0.38
CA TYR A 115 4.97 -1.65 0.25
C TYR A 115 4.17 -0.71 1.14
N VAL A 116 4.08 -1.06 2.43
CA VAL A 116 3.37 -0.25 3.43
C VAL A 116 4.24 0.95 3.79
N PHE A 117 3.68 2.16 3.72
CA PHE A 117 4.40 3.39 4.02
C PHE A 117 3.75 4.22 5.13
N ASP A 118 2.49 3.92 5.51
CA ASP A 118 1.83 4.62 6.61
C ASP A 118 0.83 3.71 7.34
N ILE A 119 0.59 4.00 8.61
CA ILE A 119 -0.46 3.42 9.43
C ILE A 119 -1.34 4.53 9.99
N LEU A 120 -2.63 4.49 9.67
CA LEU A 120 -3.59 5.56 9.99
C LEU A 120 -4.41 5.26 11.25
N TYR A 121 -4.56 3.98 11.58
CA TYR A 121 -5.37 3.50 12.69
C TYR A 121 -4.88 2.15 13.18
N PHE A 122 -4.88 1.93 14.49
CA PHE A 122 -4.47 0.66 15.10
C PHE A 122 -5.24 0.38 16.40
N ASN A 123 -5.92 -0.77 16.47
CA ASN A 123 -6.60 -1.29 17.67
C ASN A 123 -7.45 -0.24 18.43
N GLY A 124 -8.24 0.56 17.72
CA GLY A 124 -9.11 1.57 18.34
C GLY A 124 -8.52 2.98 18.35
N GLU A 125 -7.24 3.16 18.04
CA GLU A 125 -6.57 4.45 18.11
C GLU A 125 -6.30 5.04 16.72
N PRO A 126 -6.74 6.28 16.42
CA PRO A 126 -6.36 7.01 15.22
C PRO A 126 -4.91 7.50 15.34
N LEU A 127 -4.08 7.23 14.33
CA LEU A 127 -2.67 7.60 14.30
C LEU A 127 -2.34 8.76 13.35
N THR A 128 -3.36 9.37 12.73
CA THR A 128 -3.19 10.45 11.74
C THR A 128 -2.49 11.72 12.29
N HIS A 129 -2.45 11.88 13.60
CA HIS A 129 -1.76 12.99 14.28
C HIS A 129 -0.47 12.56 15.00
N ALA A 130 -0.19 11.25 15.00
CA ALA A 130 1.06 10.74 15.55
C ALA A 130 2.25 11.06 14.61
N PRO A 131 3.44 11.33 15.15
CA PRO A 131 4.62 11.46 14.31
C PRO A 131 4.94 10.11 13.63
N LEU A 132 5.50 10.15 12.42
CA LEU A 132 5.86 8.95 11.66
C LEU A 132 6.95 8.09 12.38
N LYS A 133 7.66 8.69 13.31
CA LYS A 133 8.62 8.04 14.23
C LYS A 133 8.45 8.59 15.64
#